data_93dcd1df942d9c3f39f23084df3e88d8
#
_entry.id   93dcd1df942d9c3f39f23084df3e88d8
#
_cell.length_a   1.000
_cell.length_b   1.000
_cell.length_c   1.000
_cell.angle_alpha   90.00
_cell.angle_beta   90.00
_cell.angle_gamma   90.00
#
_symmetry.space_group_name_H-M   'P 1'
#
loop_
_entity.id
_entity.type
_entity.pdbx_description
1 polymer ?
#
loop_
_entity_poly.entity_id
_entity_poly.type
_entity_poly.pdbx_seq_one_letter_code
_entity_poly.pdbx_strand_id
1 'polypeptide(L)'
;MNWKRLALCAMLGITVLGTTACSTKTGEQPQGNTVKAQTVAMPNFTNAPIADEYAIFDTNYGQFKVRLLGSKAPITVKNFDYLVKKGFYNGVTFHRVIEGF
;
A
#
# COMPACT_ATOMS: atom_id res chain seq x y z
N MET A 1 -0.01 -23.39 13.41
CA MET A 1 -0.04 -22.63 14.69
C MET A 1 -1.47 -22.25 14.99
N ASN A 2 -2.02 -22.85 16.01
CA ASN A 2 -3.42 -22.61 16.40
C ASN A 2 -3.50 -21.40 17.32
N TRP A 3 -4.06 -20.32 16.84
CA TRP A 3 -4.43 -19.20 17.70
C TRP A 3 -5.90 -19.29 18.07
N LYS A 4 -6.14 -20.06 19.11
CA LYS A 4 -7.40 -19.94 19.85
C LYS A 4 -7.21 -18.88 20.93
N ARG A 5 -7.72 -17.71 20.73
CA ARG A 5 -7.94 -16.76 21.82
C ARG A 5 -9.43 -16.69 22.11
N LEU A 6 -9.78 -17.30 23.20
CA LEU A 6 -11.07 -17.08 23.86
C LEU A 6 -11.13 -15.64 24.35
N ALA A 7 -12.01 -14.86 23.80
CA ALA A 7 -12.41 -13.58 24.40
C ALA A 7 -13.66 -13.85 25.25
N LEU A 8 -13.47 -13.78 26.56
CA LEU A 8 -14.57 -13.78 27.52
C LEU A 8 -15.19 -12.37 27.50
N CYS A 9 -16.35 -12.23 26.92
CA CYS A 9 -17.17 -11.03 27.05
C CYS A 9 -17.92 -11.09 28.38
N ALA A 10 -17.49 -10.24 29.31
CA ALA A 10 -18.29 -9.92 30.49
C ALA A 10 -19.32 -8.84 30.10
N MET A 11 -20.57 -9.18 30.18
CA MET A 11 -21.71 -8.28 30.10
C MET A 11 -21.76 -7.38 31.34
N LEU A 12 -21.68 -6.10 31.17
CA LEU A 12 -22.28 -5.14 32.11
C LEU A 12 -23.01 -4.09 31.29
N GLY A 13 -24.32 -4.09 31.44
CA GLY A 13 -25.17 -3.12 30.80
C GLY A 13 -25.04 -1.75 31.42
N ILE A 14 -24.98 -0.74 30.58
CA ILE A 14 -25.33 0.61 30.92
C ILE A 14 -26.17 1.16 29.78
N THR A 15 -27.44 1.34 30.06
CA THR A 15 -28.36 2.06 29.22
C THR A 15 -28.05 3.55 29.32
N VAL A 16 -27.61 4.13 28.22
CA VAL A 16 -27.65 5.60 28.07
C VAL A 16 -28.50 5.91 26.86
N LEU A 17 -29.67 6.48 27.13
CA LEU A 17 -30.43 7.23 26.17
C LEU A 17 -29.65 8.48 25.81
N GLY A 18 -29.37 8.67 24.55
CA GLY A 18 -28.69 9.86 24.07
C GLY A 18 -28.77 9.95 22.55
N THR A 19 -29.89 10.39 22.06
CA THR A 19 -30.10 11.39 21.01
C THR A 19 -29.21 11.37 19.77
N THR A 20 -29.88 11.09 18.64
CA THR A 20 -29.74 11.80 17.37
C THR A 20 -28.33 11.84 16.76
N ALA A 21 -27.94 10.77 16.12
CA ALA A 21 -26.95 10.86 15.08
C ALA A 21 -27.63 11.33 13.78
N CYS A 22 -27.37 12.54 13.37
CA CYS A 22 -27.64 12.99 12.01
C CYS A 22 -26.74 12.21 11.07
N SER A 23 -27.27 11.13 10.54
CA SER A 23 -26.65 10.38 9.46
C SER A 23 -26.98 11.10 8.16
N THR A 24 -26.13 12.00 7.74
CA THR A 24 -26.05 12.41 6.34
C THR A 24 -25.50 11.24 5.57
N LYS A 25 -26.38 10.45 4.99
CA LYS A 25 -26.01 9.52 3.95
C LYS A 25 -25.58 10.30 2.72
N THR A 26 -24.34 10.67 2.67
CA THR A 26 -23.68 10.97 1.43
C THR A 26 -23.51 9.63 0.72
N GLY A 27 -24.07 9.53 -0.48
CA GLY A 27 -24.06 8.30 -1.27
C GLY A 27 -22.63 7.79 -1.42
N GLU A 28 -22.36 6.70 -0.77
CA GLU A 28 -21.13 5.95 -0.91
C GLU A 28 -21.17 5.26 -2.26
N GLN A 29 -20.57 5.91 -3.22
CA GLN A 29 -20.23 5.28 -4.48
C GLN A 29 -19.18 4.22 -4.14
N PRO A 30 -19.34 2.96 -4.53
CA PRO A 30 -18.33 1.95 -4.30
C PRO A 30 -17.10 2.29 -5.15
N GLN A 31 -16.25 3.10 -4.60
CA GLN A 31 -14.92 3.29 -5.14
C GLN A 31 -14.11 2.06 -4.75
N GLY A 32 -13.86 1.21 -5.74
CA GLY A 32 -12.89 0.17 -5.59
C GLY A 32 -11.56 0.76 -5.16
N ASN A 33 -11.02 0.24 -4.08
CA ASN A 33 -9.68 0.47 -3.57
C ASN A 33 -9.31 1.94 -3.39
N THR A 34 -9.81 2.52 -2.32
CA THR A 34 -9.23 3.75 -1.80
C THR A 34 -7.82 3.42 -1.33
N VAL A 35 -6.84 3.69 -2.19
CA VAL A 35 -5.44 3.69 -1.77
C VAL A 35 -5.32 4.80 -0.73
N LYS A 36 -5.25 4.43 0.55
CA LYS A 36 -4.94 5.38 1.61
C LYS A 36 -3.61 6.01 1.25
N ALA A 37 -3.59 7.32 1.08
CA ALA A 37 -2.35 8.06 0.91
C ALA A 37 -1.44 7.75 2.11
N GLN A 38 -0.43 6.93 1.89
CA GLN A 38 0.55 6.58 2.91
C GLN A 38 1.64 7.64 2.89
N THR A 39 1.72 8.40 3.94
CA THR A 39 2.86 9.30 4.12
C THR A 39 4.04 8.48 4.60
N VAL A 40 5.01 8.27 3.72
CA VAL A 40 6.26 7.58 4.05
C VAL A 40 7.36 8.62 4.23
N ALA A 41 8.01 8.61 5.38
CA ALA A 41 9.19 9.44 5.59
C ALA A 41 10.30 8.98 4.65
N MET A 42 10.82 9.90 3.84
CA MET A 42 11.84 9.62 2.85
C MET A 42 13.22 9.83 3.45
N PRO A 43 14.11 8.82 3.44
CA PRO A 43 15.50 9.01 3.83
C PRO A 43 16.28 9.79 2.76
N ASN A 44 17.36 10.41 3.18
CA ASN A 44 18.30 11.05 2.25
C ASN A 44 19.13 9.97 1.54
N PHE A 45 18.92 9.82 0.25
CA PHE A 45 19.68 8.87 -0.56
C PHE A 45 20.96 9.54 -1.09
N THR A 46 22.07 8.84 -0.96
CA THR A 46 23.34 9.25 -1.58
C THR A 46 23.37 8.84 -3.05
N ASN A 47 24.04 9.63 -3.87
CA ASN A 47 24.21 9.36 -5.30
C ASN A 47 25.29 8.30 -5.59
N ALA A 48 25.65 7.48 -4.61
CA ALA A 48 26.60 6.38 -4.81
C ALA A 48 25.95 5.30 -5.69
N PRO A 49 26.63 4.87 -6.77
CA PRO A 49 26.11 3.81 -7.64
C PRO A 49 25.90 2.53 -6.86
N ILE A 50 24.86 1.80 -7.21
CA ILE A 50 24.54 0.47 -6.71
C ILE A 50 24.48 -0.51 -7.87
N ALA A 51 24.57 -1.80 -7.56
CA ALA A 51 24.42 -2.83 -8.57
C ALA A 51 23.02 -2.78 -9.21
N ASP A 52 22.94 -3.23 -10.45
CA ASP A 52 21.67 -3.42 -11.13
C ASP A 52 20.89 -4.54 -10.43
N GLU A 53 19.61 -4.30 -10.18
CA GLU A 53 18.72 -5.23 -9.49
C GLU A 53 17.51 -5.57 -10.36
N TYR A 54 16.74 -6.54 -9.92
CA TYR A 54 15.50 -6.91 -10.59
C TYR A 54 14.32 -6.76 -9.65
N ALA A 55 13.29 -6.07 -10.12
CA ALA A 55 11.99 -6.03 -9.46
C ALA A 55 11.05 -7.06 -10.10
N ILE A 56 10.39 -7.86 -9.30
CA ILE A 56 9.35 -8.77 -9.74
C ILE A 56 8.00 -8.16 -9.39
N PHE A 57 7.18 -7.98 -10.41
CA PHE A 57 5.82 -7.47 -10.26
C PHE A 57 4.85 -8.64 -10.34
N ASP A 58 4.16 -8.88 -9.25
CA ASP A 58 3.12 -9.89 -9.17
C ASP A 58 1.75 -9.20 -9.33
N THR A 59 1.09 -9.48 -10.43
CA THR A 59 -0.19 -8.88 -10.79
C THR A 59 -1.27 -9.94 -10.93
N ASN A 60 -2.53 -9.51 -10.92
CA ASN A 60 -3.66 -10.41 -11.17
C ASN A 60 -3.70 -11.00 -12.61
N TYR A 61 -2.85 -10.51 -13.51
CA TYR A 61 -2.68 -11.02 -14.87
C TYR A 61 -1.39 -11.82 -15.06
N GLY A 62 -0.59 -11.99 -14.01
CA GLY A 62 0.66 -12.72 -14.04
C GLY A 62 1.83 -11.92 -13.52
N GLN A 63 3.00 -12.51 -13.53
CA GLN A 63 4.24 -11.92 -13.07
C GLN A 63 5.09 -11.42 -14.24
N PHE A 64 5.72 -10.29 -14.04
CA PHE A 64 6.78 -9.82 -14.93
C PHE A 64 7.97 -9.28 -14.14
N LYS A 65 9.13 -9.27 -14.77
CA LYS A 65 10.38 -8.85 -14.18
C LYS A 65 10.95 -7.63 -14.90
N VAL A 66 11.38 -6.63 -14.13
CA VAL A 66 11.97 -5.39 -14.63
C VAL A 66 13.39 -5.25 -14.08
N ARG A 67 14.34 -4.94 -14.95
CA ARG A 67 15.71 -4.63 -14.53
C ARG A 67 15.79 -3.17 -14.09
N LEU A 68 16.28 -2.95 -12.89
CA LEU A 68 16.52 -1.63 -12.30
C LEU A 68 17.99 -1.27 -12.49
N LEU A 69 18.24 -0.18 -13.17
CA LEU A 69 19.60 0.26 -13.52
C LEU A 69 20.22 1.08 -12.38
N GLY A 70 20.60 0.43 -11.30
CA GLY A 70 21.18 1.05 -10.11
C GLY A 70 22.51 1.74 -10.38
N SER A 71 23.27 1.26 -11.36
CA SER A 71 24.51 1.88 -11.80
C SER A 71 24.31 3.21 -12.53
N LYS A 72 23.16 3.38 -13.19
CA LYS A 72 22.83 4.58 -13.99
C LYS A 72 21.98 5.60 -13.23
N ALA A 73 21.07 5.12 -12.42
CA ALA A 73 20.12 5.96 -11.69
C ALA A 73 20.01 5.51 -10.21
N PRO A 74 21.09 5.66 -9.42
CA PRO A 74 21.13 5.08 -8.08
C PRO A 74 20.08 5.67 -7.14
N ILE A 75 19.85 6.96 -7.15
CA ILE A 75 18.85 7.59 -6.29
C ILE A 75 17.45 7.09 -6.61
N THR A 76 17.11 7.01 -7.88
CA THR A 76 15.79 6.54 -8.34
C THR A 76 15.55 5.09 -7.93
N VAL A 77 16.54 4.23 -8.12
CA VAL A 77 16.45 2.81 -7.75
C VAL A 77 16.37 2.63 -6.24
N LYS A 78 17.19 3.34 -5.48
CA LYS A 78 17.14 3.31 -4.01
C LYS A 78 15.79 3.77 -3.47
N ASN A 79 15.22 4.83 -4.04
CA ASN A 79 13.88 5.30 -3.68
C ASN A 79 12.82 4.24 -3.96
N PHE A 80 12.85 3.65 -5.14
CA PHE A 80 11.92 2.60 -5.53
C PHE A 80 12.04 1.38 -4.59
N ASP A 81 13.25 0.88 -4.35
CA ASP A 81 13.51 -0.25 -3.47
C ASP A 81 13.05 0.03 -2.02
N TYR A 82 13.31 1.22 -1.52
CA TYR A 82 12.84 1.63 -0.21
C TYR A 82 11.31 1.58 -0.10
N LEU A 83 10.60 2.11 -1.10
CA LEU A 83 9.15 2.10 -1.12
C LEU A 83 8.58 0.68 -1.28
N VAL A 84 9.22 -0.17 -2.07
CA VAL A 84 8.86 -1.59 -2.20
C VAL A 84 8.98 -2.31 -0.86
N LYS A 85 10.10 -2.12 -0.15
CA LYS A 85 10.33 -2.71 1.18
C LYS A 85 9.34 -2.24 2.23
N LYS A 86 8.82 -1.03 2.09
CA LYS A 86 7.75 -0.51 2.96
C LYS A 86 6.34 -0.99 2.57
N GLY A 87 6.22 -1.75 1.49
CA GLY A 87 4.92 -2.23 1.00
C GLY A 87 4.07 -1.13 0.36
N PHE A 88 4.66 -0.01 -0.01
CA PHE A 88 3.95 1.15 -0.57
C PHE A 88 3.19 0.82 -1.85
N TYR A 89 3.76 -0.03 -2.70
CA TYR A 89 3.17 -0.41 -3.98
C TYR A 89 2.20 -1.59 -3.91
N ASN A 90 2.04 -2.21 -2.74
CA ASN A 90 1.09 -3.32 -2.59
C ASN A 90 -0.35 -2.81 -2.74
N GLY A 91 -1.11 -3.45 -3.63
CA GLY A 91 -2.49 -3.08 -3.94
C GLY A 91 -2.64 -1.87 -4.87
N VAL A 92 -1.54 -1.29 -5.36
CA VAL A 92 -1.58 -0.22 -6.37
C VAL A 92 -1.96 -0.80 -7.73
N THR A 93 -2.80 -0.08 -8.46
CA THR A 93 -3.27 -0.49 -9.78
C THR A 93 -2.61 0.32 -10.89
N PHE A 94 -2.48 -0.28 -12.08
CA PHE A 94 -2.14 0.46 -13.29
C PHE A 94 -3.38 1.22 -13.75
N HIS A 95 -3.40 2.52 -13.56
CA HIS A 95 -4.54 3.36 -13.90
C HIS A 95 -4.57 3.79 -15.39
N ARG A 96 -3.46 3.63 -16.09
CA ARG A 96 -3.31 3.98 -17.49
C ARG A 96 -2.27 3.11 -18.16
N VAL A 97 -2.65 2.46 -19.24
CA VAL A 97 -1.75 1.69 -20.08
C VAL A 97 -1.99 2.13 -21.53
N ILE A 98 -0.93 2.48 -22.23
CA ILE A 98 -0.98 2.94 -23.63
C ILE A 98 -0.06 2.06 -24.44
N GLU A 99 -0.58 1.49 -25.53
CA GLU A 99 0.20 0.71 -26.46
C GLU A 99 1.27 1.59 -27.13
N GLY A 100 2.50 1.07 -27.19
CA GLY A 100 3.62 1.76 -27.85
C GLY A 100 4.23 2.94 -27.09
N PHE A 101 3.80 3.17 -25.89
CA PHE A 101 4.33 4.26 -25.06
C PHE A 101 5.61 3.88 -24.31
#